data_4983758522334cee904fa48d63f37e82
#
_entry.id   4983758522334cee904fa48d63f37e82
#
_cell.length_a   1.000
_cell.length_b   1.000
_cell.length_c   1.000
_cell.angle_alpha   90.00
_cell.angle_beta   90.00
_cell.angle_gamma   90.00
#
_symmetry.space_group_name_H-M   'P 1'
#
loop_
_entity.id
_entity.type
_entity.pdbx_description
1 polymer ?
#
loop_
_entity_poly.entity_id
_entity_poly.type
_entity_poly.pdbx_seq_one_letter_code
_entity_poly.pdbx_strand_id
1 'polypeptide(L)'
;IYTIGVNVSGTNSGGYGFQAIAMVGNQVAGAMALNVNSSQIELNGDYIQQSTPSASGSWVFDWIAPESNQGDIRFSASGLAAGYPSSDSGDDVYITQLTVPASQLSNDIDLNTSQYMLYSNYPNPFNPSTKIVYDISEQTHVSLTIHDIFGNVVVRLVNGFQPSGRKIVIWNGKNQQNFKVSAGQYFY
;
A
#
# COMPACT_ATOMS: atom_id res chain seq x y z
N ILE A 1 -3.69 -9.11 5.20
CA ILE A 1 -2.45 -9.39 4.48
C ILE A 1 -2.07 -8.15 3.69
N TYR A 2 -0.80 -7.77 3.73
CA TYR A 2 -0.23 -6.61 3.05
C TYR A 2 0.94 -7.06 2.19
N THR A 3 0.98 -6.61 0.94
CA THR A 3 2.09 -6.89 0.04
C THR A 3 3.18 -5.82 0.20
N ILE A 4 4.40 -6.25 0.44
CA ILE A 4 5.56 -5.39 0.71
C ILE A 4 6.59 -5.57 -0.40
N GLY A 5 7.09 -4.44 -0.91
CA GLY A 5 8.20 -4.39 -1.85
C GLY A 5 9.48 -3.89 -1.18
N VAL A 6 10.60 -4.54 -1.44
CA VAL A 6 11.94 -4.08 -1.05
C VAL A 6 12.78 -3.88 -2.29
N ASN A 7 13.43 -2.71 -2.37
CA ASN A 7 14.34 -2.39 -3.45
C ASN A 7 15.69 -1.97 -2.86
N VAL A 8 16.76 -2.60 -3.34
CA VAL A 8 18.16 -2.26 -3.04
C VAL A 8 18.80 -1.81 -4.33
N SER A 9 19.42 -0.63 -4.32
CA SER A 9 20.15 -0.09 -5.45
C SER A 9 21.51 0.42 -5.00
N GLY A 10 22.53 0.22 -5.81
CA GLY A 10 23.88 0.67 -5.54
C GLY A 10 24.72 0.71 -6.82
N THR A 11 25.93 1.22 -6.74
CA THR A 11 26.87 1.34 -7.86
C THR A 11 27.57 0.02 -8.20
N ASN A 12 27.47 -0.97 -7.30
CA ASN A 12 28.10 -2.28 -7.46
C ASN A 12 27.13 -3.24 -8.17
N SER A 13 27.66 -4.10 -9.02
CA SER A 13 26.87 -4.95 -9.92
C SER A 13 27.08 -6.46 -9.65
N GLY A 14 27.70 -6.83 -8.55
CA GLY A 14 27.98 -8.24 -8.21
C GLY A 14 26.73 -9.02 -7.78
N GLY A 15 25.68 -8.32 -7.37
CA GLY A 15 24.40 -8.85 -6.93
C GLY A 15 23.86 -8.11 -5.72
N TYR A 16 22.58 -8.27 -5.49
CA TYR A 16 21.87 -7.63 -4.38
C TYR A 16 21.30 -8.68 -3.42
N GLY A 17 21.26 -8.32 -2.15
CA GLY A 17 20.64 -9.11 -1.10
C GLY A 17 19.81 -8.25 -0.16
N PHE A 18 18.90 -8.85 0.60
CA PHE A 18 18.15 -8.17 1.65
C PHE A 18 17.74 -9.12 2.76
N GLN A 19 17.41 -8.53 3.89
CA GLN A 19 16.71 -9.19 4.99
C GLN A 19 15.73 -8.19 5.60
N ALA A 20 14.52 -8.63 5.96
CA ALA A 20 13.51 -7.77 6.57
C ALA A 20 12.76 -8.47 7.70
N ILE A 21 12.26 -7.66 8.65
CA ILE A 21 11.45 -8.10 9.80
C ILE A 21 10.43 -7.01 10.17
N ALA A 22 9.30 -7.41 10.72
CA ALA A 22 8.30 -6.52 11.31
C ALA A 22 8.30 -6.67 12.83
N MET A 23 8.29 -5.56 13.56
CA MET A 23 8.42 -5.53 15.02
C MET A 23 7.48 -4.51 15.66
N VAL A 24 7.05 -4.79 16.89
CA VAL A 24 6.51 -3.81 17.84
C VAL A 24 7.42 -3.78 19.05
N GLY A 25 8.02 -2.63 19.33
CA GLY A 25 9.09 -2.56 20.33
C GLY A 25 10.24 -3.51 19.98
N ASN A 26 10.45 -4.52 20.84
CA ASN A 26 11.46 -5.56 20.65
C ASN A 26 10.88 -6.96 20.36
N GLN A 27 9.57 -7.02 20.06
CA GLN A 27 8.89 -8.28 19.74
C GLN A 27 8.52 -8.32 18.25
N VAL A 28 8.54 -9.51 17.66
CA VAL A 28 8.11 -9.75 16.29
C VAL A 28 6.61 -9.50 16.21
N ALA A 29 6.18 -8.84 15.15
CA ALA A 29 4.80 -8.48 14.93
C ALA A 29 4.26 -9.07 13.63
N GLY A 30 3.20 -9.86 13.71
CA GLY A 30 2.64 -10.55 12.56
C GLY A 30 3.55 -11.65 12.03
N ALA A 31 3.36 -12.02 10.76
CA ALA A 31 4.16 -13.06 10.12
C ALA A 31 4.55 -12.65 8.69
N MET A 32 5.79 -12.88 8.31
CA MET A 32 6.23 -12.80 6.91
C MET A 32 5.72 -14.02 6.14
N ALA A 33 5.35 -13.83 4.88
CA ALA A 33 4.85 -14.89 4.02
C ALA A 33 5.32 -14.71 2.57
N LEU A 34 5.49 -15.82 1.87
CA LEU A 34 5.72 -15.82 0.43
C LEU A 34 4.38 -15.62 -0.30
N ASN A 35 4.40 -14.88 -1.40
CA ASN A 35 3.25 -14.75 -2.29
C ASN A 35 3.58 -15.27 -3.71
N VAL A 36 2.59 -15.25 -4.60
CA VAL A 36 2.74 -15.76 -5.98
C VAL A 36 3.80 -15.03 -6.82
N ASN A 37 4.16 -13.81 -6.43
CA ASN A 37 5.18 -12.99 -7.09
C ASN A 37 6.53 -13.06 -6.37
N SER A 38 6.62 -13.81 -5.28
CA SER A 38 7.87 -13.99 -4.54
C SER A 38 8.85 -14.83 -5.37
N SER A 39 10.02 -14.28 -5.62
CA SER A 39 11.12 -14.98 -6.30
C SER A 39 12.43 -14.67 -5.61
N GLN A 40 13.33 -15.67 -5.54
CA GLN A 40 14.65 -15.53 -4.94
C GLN A 40 14.63 -15.11 -3.47
N ILE A 41 13.56 -15.49 -2.74
CA ILE A 41 13.41 -15.22 -1.31
C ILE A 41 13.00 -16.46 -0.53
N GLU A 42 13.28 -16.44 0.75
CA GLU A 42 12.94 -17.51 1.70
C GLU A 42 12.60 -16.93 3.07
N LEU A 43 11.92 -17.74 3.88
CA LEU A 43 11.70 -17.46 5.29
C LEU A 43 12.84 -18.06 6.12
N ASN A 44 13.41 -17.28 7.03
CA ASN A 44 14.41 -17.71 7.98
C ASN A 44 13.99 -17.31 9.39
N GLY A 45 13.25 -18.19 10.07
CA GLY A 45 12.57 -17.84 11.32
C GLY A 45 11.54 -16.73 11.10
N ASP A 46 11.70 -15.64 11.85
CA ASP A 46 10.83 -14.46 11.78
C ASP A 46 11.22 -13.47 10.67
N TYR A 47 12.34 -13.73 9.99
CA TYR A 47 12.85 -12.89 8.90
C TYR A 47 12.41 -13.42 7.56
N ILE A 48 12.27 -12.48 6.61
CA ILE A 48 12.28 -12.80 5.19
C ILE A 48 13.58 -12.27 4.58
N GLN A 49 14.20 -13.07 3.72
CA GLN A 49 15.50 -12.75 3.14
C GLN A 49 15.61 -13.27 1.71
N GLN A 50 16.63 -12.82 0.98
CA GLN A 50 16.96 -13.45 -0.30
C GLN A 50 17.46 -14.88 -0.07
N SER A 51 17.06 -15.80 -0.98
CA SER A 51 17.59 -17.16 -1.05
C SER A 51 18.80 -17.25 -1.98
N THR A 52 18.87 -16.35 -2.96
CA THR A 52 19.97 -16.21 -3.92
C THR A 52 20.19 -14.75 -4.26
N PRO A 53 21.44 -14.32 -4.60
CA PRO A 53 21.70 -12.95 -5.03
C PRO A 53 20.81 -12.56 -6.22
N SER A 54 20.23 -11.37 -6.17
CA SER A 54 19.37 -10.82 -7.24
C SER A 54 20.16 -9.84 -8.10
N ALA A 55 19.99 -9.94 -9.42
CA ALA A 55 20.53 -8.94 -10.34
C ALA A 55 19.69 -7.65 -10.39
N SER A 56 18.41 -7.74 -10.05
CA SER A 56 17.48 -6.59 -10.10
C SER A 56 17.44 -5.79 -8.79
N GLY A 57 17.81 -6.40 -7.67
CA GLY A 57 17.69 -5.79 -6.35
C GLY A 57 16.27 -5.54 -5.88
N SER A 58 15.29 -6.24 -6.45
CA SER A 58 13.86 -6.03 -6.16
C SER A 58 13.19 -7.33 -5.74
N TRP A 59 12.44 -7.27 -4.63
CA TRP A 59 11.70 -8.42 -4.11
C TRP A 59 10.32 -7.99 -3.62
N VAL A 60 9.38 -8.93 -3.66
CA VAL A 60 8.01 -8.75 -3.20
C VAL A 60 7.63 -9.94 -2.33
N PHE A 61 6.99 -9.67 -1.20
CA PHE A 61 6.48 -10.67 -0.26
C PHE A 61 5.23 -10.16 0.46
N ASP A 62 4.58 -11.03 1.19
CA ASP A 62 3.43 -10.65 2.00
C ASP A 62 3.80 -10.56 3.49
N TRP A 63 3.11 -9.71 4.19
CA TRP A 63 3.09 -9.66 5.64
C TRP A 63 1.66 -9.80 6.15
N ILE A 64 1.47 -10.71 7.09
CA ILE A 64 0.20 -10.98 7.76
C ILE A 64 0.19 -10.21 9.07
N ALA A 65 -0.67 -9.20 9.17
CA ALA A 65 -0.80 -8.42 10.40
C ALA A 65 -1.31 -9.29 11.56
N PRO A 66 -0.92 -8.99 12.81
CA PRO A 66 -1.49 -9.63 13.99
C PRO A 66 -3.00 -9.35 14.07
N GLU A 67 -3.75 -10.28 14.66
CA GLU A 67 -5.22 -10.19 14.81
C GLU A 67 -5.66 -9.06 15.75
N SER A 68 -4.81 -8.69 16.69
CA SER A 68 -5.07 -7.60 17.65
C SER A 68 -4.09 -6.44 17.44
N ASN A 69 -4.55 -5.24 17.73
CA ASN A 69 -3.70 -4.06 17.73
C ASN A 69 -2.61 -4.18 18.81
N GLN A 70 -1.36 -4.24 18.37
CA GLN A 70 -0.18 -4.35 19.23
C GLN A 70 0.61 -3.03 19.32
N GLY A 71 0.13 -1.96 18.68
CA GLY A 71 0.84 -0.69 18.56
C GLY A 71 1.42 -0.46 17.16
N ASP A 72 2.28 0.54 17.05
CA ASP A 72 2.92 0.91 15.79
C ASP A 72 3.88 -0.20 15.33
N ILE A 73 3.72 -0.64 14.10
CA ILE A 73 4.57 -1.66 13.49
C ILE A 73 5.78 -1.01 12.82
N ARG A 74 6.95 -1.44 13.20
CA ARG A 74 8.22 -1.03 12.58
C ARG A 74 8.73 -2.14 11.66
N PHE A 75 8.71 -1.90 10.37
CA PHE A 75 9.42 -2.71 9.39
C PHE A 75 10.88 -2.25 9.35
N SER A 76 11.79 -3.17 9.56
CA SER A 76 13.23 -2.93 9.47
C SER A 76 13.79 -3.81 8.36
N ALA A 77 14.56 -3.22 7.47
CA ALA A 77 15.23 -3.96 6.41
C ALA A 77 16.70 -3.56 6.30
N SER A 78 17.55 -4.54 6.05
CA SER A 78 18.91 -4.35 5.59
C SER A 78 19.03 -4.79 4.14
N GLY A 79 19.81 -4.04 3.35
CA GLY A 79 20.13 -4.34 1.97
C GLY A 79 21.62 -4.42 1.76
N LEU A 80 22.05 -5.29 0.86
CA LEU A 80 23.44 -5.45 0.44
C LEU A 80 23.53 -5.21 -1.07
N ALA A 81 24.49 -4.37 -1.47
CA ALA A 81 24.94 -4.27 -2.85
C ALA A 81 26.38 -4.79 -2.93
N ALA A 82 26.56 -6.01 -3.46
CA ALA A 82 27.84 -6.69 -3.47
C ALA A 82 28.75 -6.14 -4.56
N GLY A 83 30.00 -5.87 -4.22
CA GLY A 83 31.04 -5.40 -5.14
C GLY A 83 31.58 -6.52 -6.04
N TYR A 84 31.91 -7.65 -5.45
CA TYR A 84 32.44 -8.83 -6.13
C TYR A 84 31.84 -10.12 -5.56
N PRO A 85 31.50 -11.11 -6.42
CA PRO A 85 30.84 -12.35 -5.99
C PRO A 85 31.63 -13.24 -5.03
N SER A 86 32.91 -12.97 -4.85
CA SER A 86 33.83 -13.84 -4.07
C SER A 86 34.63 -13.11 -2.98
N SER A 87 34.28 -11.86 -2.68
CA SER A 87 35.03 -11.02 -1.74
C SER A 87 34.08 -10.05 -1.03
N ASP A 88 34.27 -9.83 0.26
CA ASP A 88 33.54 -8.80 1.04
C ASP A 88 34.06 -7.38 0.76
N SER A 89 35.03 -7.22 -0.16
CA SER A 89 35.62 -5.95 -0.50
C SER A 89 34.73 -5.19 -1.50
N GLY A 90 34.34 -3.97 -1.13
CA GLY A 90 33.51 -3.11 -1.95
C GLY A 90 32.00 -3.36 -1.80
N ASP A 91 31.58 -4.09 -0.76
CA ASP A 91 30.17 -4.29 -0.43
C ASP A 91 29.61 -3.06 0.30
N ASP A 92 28.46 -2.61 -0.16
CA ASP A 92 27.70 -1.55 0.49
C ASP A 92 26.51 -2.14 1.26
N VAL A 93 26.40 -1.81 2.54
CA VAL A 93 25.29 -2.21 3.40
C VAL A 93 24.37 -1.02 3.69
N TYR A 94 23.09 -1.20 3.47
CA TYR A 94 22.05 -0.21 3.71
C TYR A 94 21.10 -0.70 4.80
N ILE A 95 20.64 0.21 5.65
CA ILE A 95 19.62 -0.07 6.65
C ILE A 95 18.51 0.94 6.49
N THR A 96 17.27 0.47 6.49
CA THR A 96 16.09 1.33 6.45
C THR A 96 15.03 0.87 7.43
N GLN A 97 14.19 1.79 7.87
CA GLN A 97 13.05 1.50 8.73
C GLN A 97 11.83 2.28 8.25
N LEU A 98 10.68 1.61 8.28
CA LEU A 98 9.37 2.20 8.05
C LEU A 98 8.48 1.91 9.26
N THR A 99 7.97 2.94 9.90
CA THR A 99 6.97 2.78 10.96
C THR A 99 5.58 3.02 10.38
N VAL A 100 4.71 2.05 10.56
CA VAL A 100 3.30 2.12 10.19
C VAL A 100 2.50 2.24 11.49
N PRO A 101 1.82 3.37 11.72
CA PRO A 101 0.99 3.55 12.90
C PRO A 101 -0.10 2.49 13.02
N ALA A 102 -0.39 2.07 14.22
CA ALA A 102 -1.44 1.08 14.52
C ALA A 102 -2.79 1.44 13.90
N SER A 103 -3.11 2.73 13.82
CA SER A 103 -4.32 3.25 13.18
C SER A 103 -4.42 2.97 11.67
N GLN A 104 -3.31 2.66 11.01
CA GLN A 104 -3.28 2.31 9.58
C GLN A 104 -3.35 0.80 9.33
N LEU A 105 -3.16 -0.02 10.37
CA LEU A 105 -3.13 -1.48 10.29
C LEU A 105 -4.45 -2.13 10.70
N SER A 106 -5.34 -1.40 11.38
CA SER A 106 -6.63 -1.92 11.75
C SER A 106 -7.52 -2.04 10.52
N ASN A 107 -7.97 -3.26 10.21
CA ASN A 107 -9.12 -3.47 9.32
C ASN A 107 -10.44 -3.07 10.01
N ASP A 108 -10.42 -2.78 11.29
CA ASP A 108 -11.49 -2.09 11.97
C ASP A 108 -11.55 -0.69 11.38
N ILE A 109 -12.62 -0.43 10.67
CA ILE A 109 -13.03 0.92 10.33
C ILE A 109 -13.09 1.64 11.67
N ASP A 110 -12.05 2.40 11.99
CA ASP A 110 -12.08 3.29 13.14
C ASP A 110 -13.19 4.31 12.84
N LEU A 111 -14.38 4.01 13.38
CA LEU A 111 -15.58 4.83 13.20
C LEU A 111 -15.43 6.23 13.85
N ASN A 112 -14.29 6.48 14.48
CA ASN A 112 -13.88 7.77 15.02
C ASN A 112 -12.92 8.51 14.11
N THR A 113 -13.29 8.71 12.85
CA THR A 113 -12.60 9.70 12.01
C THR A 113 -12.85 11.09 12.59
N SER A 114 -11.83 11.66 13.22
CA SER A 114 -11.91 13.04 13.75
C SER A 114 -11.86 14.11 12.65
N GLN A 115 -11.72 13.70 11.39
CA GLN A 115 -11.57 14.60 10.24
C GLN A 115 -12.32 14.08 9.01
N TYR A 116 -12.81 15.01 8.20
CA TYR A 116 -13.27 14.72 6.84
C TYR A 116 -12.07 14.56 5.93
N MET A 117 -11.99 13.43 5.22
CA MET A 117 -10.90 13.14 4.29
C MET A 117 -11.45 12.64 2.97
N LEU A 118 -10.87 13.09 1.86
CA LEU A 118 -11.12 12.56 0.53
C LEU A 118 -9.79 12.04 -0.01
N TYR A 119 -9.76 10.76 -0.35
CA TYR A 119 -8.55 10.10 -0.82
C TYR A 119 -8.50 10.08 -2.34
N SER A 120 -7.29 9.98 -2.88
CA SER A 120 -7.09 9.76 -4.32
C SER A 120 -7.78 8.48 -4.76
N ASN A 121 -8.44 8.53 -5.91
CA ASN A 121 -9.08 7.35 -6.49
C ASN A 121 -8.05 6.31 -6.94
N TYR A 122 -8.42 5.04 -6.82
CA TYR A 122 -7.56 3.93 -7.25
C TYR A 122 -8.36 2.82 -7.95
N PRO A 123 -7.86 2.29 -9.10
CA PRO A 123 -6.69 2.74 -9.84
C PRO A 123 -6.87 4.12 -10.49
N ASN A 124 -5.75 4.81 -10.76
CA ASN A 124 -5.70 6.03 -11.55
C ASN A 124 -4.39 6.03 -12.36
N PRO A 125 -4.39 5.92 -13.72
CA PRO A 125 -5.59 5.84 -14.58
C PRO A 125 -6.44 4.58 -14.33
N PHE A 126 -7.74 4.63 -14.67
CA PHE A 126 -8.69 3.53 -14.46
C PHE A 126 -9.30 3.00 -15.77
N ASN A 127 -9.66 1.70 -15.78
CA ASN A 127 -10.37 1.06 -16.89
C ASN A 127 -11.12 -0.20 -16.40
N PRO A 128 -12.42 -0.29 -16.45
CA PRO A 128 -13.38 0.79 -16.65
C PRO A 128 -13.79 1.47 -15.34
N SER A 129 -13.29 1.03 -14.18
CA SER A 129 -13.77 1.47 -12.87
C SER A 129 -12.65 1.93 -11.96
N THR A 130 -13.01 2.80 -11.03
CA THR A 130 -12.13 3.27 -9.96
C THR A 130 -12.89 3.36 -8.64
N LYS A 131 -12.18 3.21 -7.53
CA LYS A 131 -12.70 3.39 -6.17
C LYS A 131 -12.38 4.81 -5.71
N ILE A 132 -13.37 5.47 -5.13
CA ILE A 132 -13.22 6.73 -4.40
C ILE A 132 -13.49 6.41 -2.94
N VAL A 133 -12.54 6.76 -2.09
CA VAL A 133 -12.60 6.52 -0.65
C VAL A 133 -12.68 7.87 0.06
N TYR A 134 -13.53 7.98 1.06
CA TYR A 134 -13.63 9.17 1.90
C TYR A 134 -14.00 8.81 3.33
N ASP A 135 -13.59 9.64 4.27
CA ASP A 135 -13.90 9.52 5.68
C ASP A 135 -14.82 10.67 6.12
N ILE A 136 -15.80 10.35 6.94
CA ILE A 136 -16.73 11.31 7.55
C ILE A 136 -16.62 11.20 9.09
N SER A 137 -16.42 12.35 9.74
CA SER A 137 -16.22 12.42 11.20
C SER A 137 -17.51 12.22 11.99
N GLU A 138 -18.64 12.65 11.46
CA GLU A 138 -19.96 12.55 12.09
C GLU A 138 -21.06 12.31 11.04
N GLN A 139 -22.23 11.88 11.47
CA GLN A 139 -23.35 11.71 10.54
C GLN A 139 -23.69 13.03 9.85
N THR A 140 -23.53 13.05 8.52
CA THR A 140 -23.74 14.27 7.73
C THR A 140 -24.30 13.95 6.35
N HIS A 141 -24.81 15.00 5.67
CA HIS A 141 -25.24 14.89 4.28
C HIS A 141 -24.01 14.96 3.38
N VAL A 142 -23.80 13.91 2.57
CA VAL A 142 -22.70 13.80 1.61
C VAL A 142 -23.24 13.93 0.18
N SER A 143 -22.59 14.75 -0.62
CA SER A 143 -22.78 14.81 -2.07
C SER A 143 -21.45 14.53 -2.76
N LEU A 144 -21.36 13.38 -3.43
CA LEU A 144 -20.19 12.99 -4.23
C LEU A 144 -20.60 12.98 -5.70
N THR A 145 -20.02 13.88 -6.49
CA THR A 145 -20.40 14.12 -7.87
C THR A 145 -19.16 14.08 -8.77
N ILE A 146 -19.26 13.40 -9.90
CA ILE A 146 -18.22 13.41 -10.93
C ILE A 146 -18.52 14.51 -11.93
N HIS A 147 -17.53 15.30 -12.27
CA HIS A 147 -17.57 16.39 -13.24
C HIS A 147 -16.59 16.15 -14.38
N ASP A 148 -16.92 16.63 -15.56
CA ASP A 148 -16.00 16.72 -16.69
C ASP A 148 -15.03 17.92 -16.53
N ILE A 149 -14.12 18.10 -17.49
CA ILE A 149 -13.15 19.20 -17.51
C ILE A 149 -13.80 20.60 -17.65
N PHE A 150 -15.06 20.66 -18.05
CA PHE A 150 -15.82 21.91 -18.19
C PHE A 150 -16.68 22.20 -16.93
N GLY A 151 -16.64 21.31 -15.93
CA GLY A 151 -17.42 21.43 -14.71
C GLY A 151 -18.85 20.90 -14.83
N ASN A 152 -19.23 20.31 -15.96
CA ASN A 152 -20.57 19.72 -16.10
C ASN A 152 -20.68 18.45 -15.25
N VAL A 153 -21.85 18.25 -14.65
CA VAL A 153 -22.13 17.03 -13.88
C VAL A 153 -22.25 15.84 -14.81
N VAL A 154 -21.40 14.85 -14.61
CA VAL A 154 -21.41 13.56 -15.31
C VAL A 154 -22.32 12.56 -14.60
N VAL A 155 -22.12 12.39 -13.30
CA VAL A 155 -22.93 11.51 -12.46
C VAL A 155 -22.81 11.93 -10.99
N ARG A 156 -23.89 11.78 -10.23
CA ARG A 156 -23.88 11.90 -8.78
C ARG A 156 -23.84 10.50 -8.16
N LEU A 157 -22.73 10.15 -7.53
CA LEU A 157 -22.50 8.83 -6.98
C LEU A 157 -23.13 8.67 -5.58
N VAL A 158 -23.11 9.74 -4.80
CA VAL A 158 -23.71 9.78 -3.46
C VAL A 158 -24.49 11.09 -3.32
N ASN A 159 -25.67 11.03 -2.71
CA ASN A 159 -26.43 12.21 -2.35
C ASN A 159 -27.40 11.83 -1.21
N GLY A 160 -26.96 12.00 0.02
CA GLY A 160 -27.78 11.66 1.18
C GLY A 160 -26.99 11.65 2.48
N PHE A 161 -27.71 11.44 3.59
CA PHE A 161 -27.10 11.30 4.91
C PHE A 161 -26.31 10.01 5.00
N GLN A 162 -25.09 10.11 5.49
CA GLN A 162 -24.16 9.01 5.70
C GLN A 162 -23.73 9.00 7.18
N PRO A 163 -23.66 7.84 7.84
CA PRO A 163 -23.08 7.75 9.18
C PRO A 163 -21.59 8.01 9.14
N SER A 164 -20.98 8.35 10.27
CA SER A 164 -19.53 8.50 10.43
C SER A 164 -18.76 7.25 9.95
N GLY A 165 -17.47 7.43 9.68
CA GLY A 165 -16.55 6.38 9.28
C GLY A 165 -16.19 6.40 7.81
N ARG A 166 -15.38 5.41 7.40
CA ARG A 166 -14.87 5.25 6.03
C ARG A 166 -15.94 4.75 5.07
N LYS A 167 -15.98 5.38 3.91
CA LYS A 167 -16.89 5.05 2.81
C LYS A 167 -16.09 4.73 1.55
N ILE A 168 -16.60 3.78 0.78
CA ILE A 168 -16.02 3.39 -0.50
C ILE A 168 -17.13 3.44 -1.55
N VAL A 169 -16.88 4.16 -2.62
CA VAL A 169 -17.79 4.27 -3.76
C VAL A 169 -17.04 3.90 -5.02
N ILE A 170 -17.67 3.12 -5.88
CA ILE A 170 -17.08 2.70 -7.16
C ILE A 170 -17.76 3.49 -8.28
N TRP A 171 -16.94 4.19 -9.08
CA TRP A 171 -17.38 4.75 -10.34
C TRP A 171 -16.92 3.86 -11.50
N ASN A 172 -17.86 3.47 -12.35
CA ASN A 172 -17.63 2.53 -13.46
C ASN A 172 -17.49 3.23 -14.83
N GLY A 173 -17.15 4.51 -14.84
CA GLY A 173 -16.99 5.29 -16.07
C GLY A 173 -18.30 5.52 -16.83
N LYS A 174 -19.43 5.67 -16.10
CA LYS A 174 -20.73 5.90 -16.69
C LYS A 174 -21.35 7.19 -16.18
N ASN A 175 -22.18 7.81 -17.04
CA ASN A 175 -22.96 8.99 -16.68
C ASN A 175 -24.27 8.63 -15.96
N GLN A 176 -25.07 9.65 -15.63
CA GLN A 176 -26.35 9.48 -14.93
C GLN A 176 -27.37 8.60 -15.69
N GLN A 177 -27.28 8.54 -17.02
CA GLN A 177 -28.14 7.70 -17.88
C GLN A 177 -27.56 6.30 -18.12
N ASN A 178 -26.49 5.92 -17.39
CA ASN A 178 -25.80 4.64 -17.48
C ASN A 178 -25.04 4.40 -18.82
N PHE A 179 -24.79 5.45 -19.61
CA PHE A 179 -23.93 5.37 -20.79
C PHE A 179 -22.47 5.56 -20.41
N LYS A 180 -21.57 4.83 -21.10
CA LYS A 180 -20.12 5.01 -20.93
C LYS A 180 -19.73 6.44 -21.33
N VAL A 181 -18.87 7.05 -20.52
CA VAL A 181 -18.28 8.34 -20.84
C VAL A 181 -16.99 8.17 -21.65
N SER A 182 -16.58 9.21 -22.35
CA SER A 182 -15.33 9.22 -23.13
C SER A 182 -14.13 9.06 -22.23
N ALA A 183 -13.02 8.53 -22.77
CA ALA A 183 -11.73 8.60 -22.08
C ALA A 183 -11.32 10.05 -21.87
N GLY A 184 -10.85 10.39 -20.68
CA GLY A 184 -10.50 11.78 -20.36
C GLY A 184 -10.24 11.98 -18.86
N GLN A 185 -10.10 13.25 -18.47
CA GLN A 185 -9.97 13.67 -17.08
C GLN A 185 -11.33 14.01 -16.50
N TYR A 186 -11.53 13.62 -15.25
CA TYR A 186 -12.74 13.89 -14.48
C TYR A 186 -12.34 14.35 -13.07
N PHE A 187 -13.21 15.16 -12.47
CA PHE A 187 -13.03 15.67 -11.11
C PHE A 187 -14.16 15.16 -10.20
N TYR A 188 -13.89 15.07 -8.91
CA TYR A 188 -14.87 14.71 -7.89
C TYR A 188 -14.60 15.45 -6.57
#